data_4cfe7a782101169afafe18872eed2109
#
_entry.id   4cfe7a782101169afafe18872eed2109
#
_cell.length_a   1.000
_cell.length_b   1.000
_cell.length_c   1.000
_cell.angle_alpha   90.00
_cell.angle_beta   90.00
_cell.angle_gamma   90.00
#
_symmetry.space_group_name_H-M   'P 1'
#
loop_
_entity.id
_entity.type
_entity.pdbx_description
1 polymer ?
#
loop_
_entity_poly.entity_id
_entity_poly.type
_entity_poly.pdbx_seq_one_letter_code
_entity_poly.pdbx_strand_id
1 'polypeptide(L)'
;MNSLIFVNGLEVKERLEQISFSIEANEIVHIIGPNGSGKSTLIHCLSGLFLGANKIFLNQKALSNYSLNELSYLRSYLSTSSRPVFPVKVLEFLKLTASAISNVTEKEKEKVVLEIAHKLDLEDKLLRNINKLSDGEWQRIKIASSIIQVWPDINPHAKYILLDEPMTYLDVKQQIETYKLLDNLKTKGVTIIMSNHDLLKTKNFSDKVILMSKGQCINFELTEKLMHPVILKKAYHLEFDHNFNINN
;
A
#
# COMPACT_ATOMS: atom_id res chain seq x y z
N MET A 1 -23.02 -0.63 -9.11
CA MET A 1 -21.79 0.08 -8.75
C MET A 1 -20.62 -0.82 -9.11
N ASN A 2 -19.70 -0.37 -9.94
CA ASN A 2 -18.53 -1.20 -10.33
C ASN A 2 -17.39 -0.93 -9.35
N SER A 3 -17.39 -1.63 -8.21
CA SER A 3 -16.25 -1.60 -7.30
C SER A 3 -15.01 -2.20 -7.96
N LEU A 4 -13.83 -1.60 -7.74
CA LEU A 4 -12.55 -2.16 -8.18
C LEU A 4 -12.24 -3.44 -7.41
N ILE A 5 -12.34 -3.39 -6.08
CA ILE A 5 -12.13 -4.53 -5.18
C ILE A 5 -13.39 -4.75 -4.35
N PHE A 6 -13.88 -5.98 -4.34
CA PHE A 6 -14.99 -6.41 -3.49
C PHE A 6 -14.54 -7.57 -2.61
N VAL A 7 -14.71 -7.43 -1.31
CA VAL A 7 -14.42 -8.47 -0.30
C VAL A 7 -15.75 -8.93 0.28
N ASN A 8 -15.98 -10.24 0.27
CA ASN A 8 -17.25 -10.84 0.70
C ASN A 8 -17.03 -11.97 1.70
N GLY A 9 -17.20 -11.68 3.00
CA GLY A 9 -17.07 -12.67 4.05
C GLY A 9 -15.69 -13.30 4.11
N LEU A 10 -14.63 -12.48 3.96
CA LEU A 10 -13.25 -12.95 4.09
C LEU A 10 -12.97 -13.38 5.52
N GLU A 11 -12.51 -14.61 5.66
CA GLU A 11 -12.15 -15.22 6.93
C GLU A 11 -10.76 -15.85 6.83
N VAL A 12 -9.95 -15.64 7.85
CA VAL A 12 -8.63 -16.28 8.02
C VAL A 12 -8.54 -16.75 9.47
N LYS A 13 -8.43 -18.05 9.64
CA LYS A 13 -8.43 -18.69 10.96
C LYS A 13 -7.52 -17.93 11.95
N GLU A 14 -8.07 -17.57 13.11
CA GLU A 14 -7.41 -16.85 14.21
C GLU A 14 -6.88 -15.44 13.85
N ARG A 15 -7.19 -14.90 12.67
CA ARG A 15 -6.66 -13.61 12.21
C ARG A 15 -7.70 -12.63 11.68
N LEU A 16 -8.66 -13.11 10.88
CA LEU A 16 -9.71 -12.27 10.29
C LEU A 16 -11.06 -12.98 10.39
N GLU A 17 -12.11 -12.22 10.75
CA GLU A 17 -13.46 -12.71 10.95
C GLU A 17 -14.45 -12.01 10.04
N GLN A 18 -14.96 -12.70 9.03
CA GLN A 18 -16.09 -12.32 8.15
C GLN A 18 -16.05 -10.87 7.62
N ILE A 19 -14.87 -10.43 7.13
CA ILE A 19 -14.69 -9.08 6.62
C ILE A 19 -15.39 -8.90 5.28
N SER A 20 -16.19 -7.83 5.16
CA SER A 20 -16.86 -7.45 3.90
C SER A 20 -16.79 -5.96 3.69
N PHE A 21 -16.36 -5.52 2.51
CA PHE A 21 -16.36 -4.13 2.06
C PHE A 21 -16.14 -4.04 0.54
N SER A 22 -16.29 -2.84 -0.03
CA SER A 22 -15.98 -2.59 -1.42
C SER A 22 -15.19 -1.30 -1.61
N ILE A 23 -14.06 -1.37 -2.35
CA ILE A 23 -13.21 -0.24 -2.69
C ILE A 23 -13.48 0.15 -4.15
N GLU A 24 -13.65 1.44 -4.40
CA GLU A 24 -13.79 1.97 -5.74
C GLU A 24 -12.42 2.25 -6.37
N ALA A 25 -12.39 2.51 -7.69
CA ALA A 25 -11.16 2.89 -8.35
C ALA A 25 -10.76 4.33 -7.98
N ASN A 26 -9.46 4.61 -8.04
CA ASN A 26 -8.88 5.95 -7.86
C ASN A 26 -9.11 6.55 -6.46
N GLU A 27 -9.04 5.73 -5.43
CA GLU A 27 -9.12 6.14 -4.02
C GLU A 27 -7.81 5.84 -3.28
N ILE A 28 -7.54 6.63 -2.25
CA ILE A 28 -6.55 6.31 -1.21
C ILE A 28 -7.31 5.79 0.00
N VAL A 29 -7.12 4.50 0.31
CA VAL A 29 -7.75 3.83 1.44
C VAL A 29 -6.69 3.52 2.49
N HIS A 30 -6.85 4.06 3.69
CA HIS A 30 -6.03 3.69 4.82
C HIS A 30 -6.69 2.59 5.66
N ILE A 31 -5.91 1.61 6.06
CA ILE A 31 -6.30 0.57 7.02
C ILE A 31 -5.69 0.93 8.36
N ILE A 32 -6.51 1.24 9.35
CA ILE A 32 -6.08 1.63 10.69
C ILE A 32 -6.63 0.69 11.75
N GLY A 33 -6.04 0.73 12.93
CA GLY A 33 -6.43 -0.09 14.08
C GLY A 33 -5.24 -0.43 14.96
N PRO A 34 -5.45 -0.94 16.16
CA PRO A 34 -4.38 -1.29 17.08
C PRO A 34 -3.46 -2.40 16.52
N ASN A 35 -2.29 -2.59 17.15
CA ASN A 35 -1.41 -3.70 16.81
C ASN A 35 -2.13 -5.04 17.01
N GLY A 36 -1.91 -5.98 16.10
CA GLY A 36 -2.60 -7.27 16.13
C GLY A 36 -4.06 -7.25 15.64
N SER A 37 -4.60 -6.12 15.15
CA SER A 37 -5.97 -6.03 14.65
C SER A 37 -6.22 -6.74 13.31
N GLY A 38 -5.17 -7.23 12.62
CA GLY A 38 -5.28 -7.95 11.35
C GLY A 38 -4.95 -7.14 10.09
N LYS A 39 -4.46 -5.88 10.20
CA LYS A 39 -4.15 -4.99 9.04
C LYS A 39 -3.24 -5.64 8.01
N SER A 40 -2.07 -6.11 8.42
CA SER A 40 -1.11 -6.77 7.52
C SER A 40 -1.67 -8.06 6.92
N THR A 41 -2.46 -8.82 7.68
CA THR A 41 -3.16 -10.01 7.18
C THR A 41 -4.16 -9.65 6.09
N LEU A 42 -4.95 -8.57 6.29
CA LEU A 42 -5.90 -8.09 5.28
C LEU A 42 -5.17 -7.64 4.00
N ILE A 43 -4.11 -6.83 4.13
CA ILE A 43 -3.28 -6.41 2.98
C ILE A 43 -2.70 -7.62 2.24
N HIS A 44 -2.21 -8.62 2.98
CA HIS A 44 -1.68 -9.84 2.39
C HIS A 44 -2.75 -10.63 1.64
N CYS A 45 -3.98 -10.73 2.18
CA CYS A 45 -5.11 -11.34 1.45
C CYS A 45 -5.45 -10.56 0.18
N LEU A 46 -5.51 -9.22 0.25
CA LEU A 46 -5.77 -8.34 -0.90
C LEU A 46 -4.68 -8.46 -1.98
N SER A 47 -3.48 -8.90 -1.63
CA SER A 47 -2.42 -9.15 -2.62
C SER A 47 -2.69 -10.39 -3.49
N GLY A 48 -3.60 -11.27 -3.11
CA GLY A 48 -3.85 -12.53 -3.79
C GLY A 48 -2.79 -13.62 -3.56
N LEU A 49 -1.84 -13.38 -2.66
CA LEU A 49 -0.75 -14.32 -2.31
C LEU A 49 -1.11 -15.26 -1.16
N PHE A 50 -2.29 -15.10 -0.57
CA PHE A 50 -2.73 -15.84 0.61
C PHE A 50 -3.96 -16.72 0.32
N LEU A 51 -4.12 -17.79 1.11
CA LEU A 51 -5.33 -18.63 1.10
C LEU A 51 -6.54 -17.77 1.49
N GLY A 52 -7.66 -17.90 0.77
CA GLY A 52 -8.85 -17.05 0.97
C GLY A 52 -9.10 -16.04 -0.16
N ALA A 53 -8.23 -15.99 -1.16
CA ALA A 53 -8.37 -15.12 -2.33
C ALA A 53 -9.67 -15.35 -3.13
N ASN A 54 -10.39 -16.45 -2.92
CA ASN A 54 -11.71 -16.74 -3.49
C ASN A 54 -12.84 -15.87 -2.93
N LYS A 55 -12.60 -15.15 -1.82
CA LYS A 55 -13.54 -14.21 -1.20
C LYS A 55 -13.27 -12.76 -1.59
N ILE A 56 -12.25 -12.53 -2.41
CA ILE A 56 -11.81 -11.21 -2.87
C ILE A 56 -11.94 -11.17 -4.38
N PHE A 57 -12.62 -10.16 -4.89
CA PHE A 57 -12.91 -9.99 -6.31
C PHE A 57 -12.25 -8.69 -6.80
N LEU A 58 -11.52 -8.76 -7.89
CA LEU A 58 -10.99 -7.63 -8.64
C LEU A 58 -11.78 -7.54 -9.95
N ASN A 59 -12.45 -6.41 -10.18
CA ASN A 59 -13.33 -6.25 -11.35
C ASN A 59 -14.27 -7.45 -11.55
N GLN A 60 -14.93 -7.92 -10.49
CA GLN A 60 -15.89 -9.05 -10.48
C GLN A 60 -15.27 -10.45 -10.70
N LYS A 61 -13.97 -10.57 -10.97
CA LYS A 61 -13.27 -11.86 -11.08
C LYS A 61 -12.56 -12.14 -9.74
N ALA A 62 -12.77 -13.34 -9.17
CA ALA A 62 -12.10 -13.71 -7.91
C ALA A 62 -10.57 -13.68 -8.06
N LEU A 63 -9.85 -13.21 -7.06
CA LEU A 63 -8.38 -13.14 -7.09
C LEU A 63 -7.75 -14.53 -7.25
N SER A 64 -8.40 -15.59 -6.74
CA SER A 64 -7.96 -16.97 -6.95
C SER A 64 -7.98 -17.44 -8.40
N ASN A 65 -8.69 -16.74 -9.28
CA ASN A 65 -8.79 -17.07 -10.70
C ASN A 65 -7.77 -16.31 -11.57
N TYR A 66 -6.91 -15.49 -10.94
CA TYR A 66 -5.77 -14.87 -11.61
C TYR A 66 -4.50 -15.69 -11.36
N SER A 67 -3.67 -15.83 -12.38
CA SER A 67 -2.30 -16.30 -12.19
C SER A 67 -1.45 -15.24 -11.48
N LEU A 68 -0.36 -15.65 -10.85
CA LEU A 68 0.59 -14.72 -10.23
C LEU A 68 1.17 -13.72 -11.25
N ASN A 69 1.35 -14.17 -12.50
CA ASN A 69 1.81 -13.32 -13.58
C ASN A 69 0.78 -12.24 -13.92
N GLU A 70 -0.51 -12.58 -14.10
CA GLU A 70 -1.58 -11.58 -14.30
C GLU A 70 -1.65 -10.59 -13.14
N LEU A 71 -1.58 -11.07 -11.89
CA LEU A 71 -1.59 -10.20 -10.71
C LEU A 71 -0.39 -9.25 -10.67
N SER A 72 0.79 -9.67 -11.14
CA SER A 72 1.99 -8.83 -11.16
C SER A 72 1.86 -7.61 -12.08
N TYR A 73 1.04 -7.68 -13.13
CA TYR A 73 0.70 -6.54 -13.99
C TYR A 73 -0.39 -5.65 -13.40
N LEU A 74 -1.31 -6.23 -12.64
CA LEU A 74 -2.48 -5.51 -12.14
C LEU A 74 -2.21 -4.77 -10.83
N ARG A 75 -1.23 -5.24 -10.04
CA ARG A 75 -0.95 -4.65 -8.72
C ARG A 75 0.50 -4.76 -8.31
N SER A 76 0.91 -3.89 -7.40
CA SER A 76 2.14 -4.03 -6.61
C SER A 76 1.82 -4.28 -5.15
N TYR A 77 2.75 -4.93 -4.43
CA TYR A 77 2.64 -5.18 -3.00
C TYR A 77 3.97 -4.95 -2.29
N LEU A 78 4.00 -3.93 -1.44
CA LEU A 78 5.10 -3.67 -0.51
C LEU A 78 4.83 -4.38 0.81
N SER A 79 5.61 -5.41 1.09
CA SER A 79 5.60 -6.12 2.36
C SER A 79 6.73 -5.64 3.28
N THR A 80 6.69 -6.06 4.54
CA THR A 80 7.75 -5.85 5.53
C THR A 80 9.00 -6.70 5.28
N SER A 81 9.22 -7.21 4.07
CA SER A 81 10.28 -8.14 3.70
C SER A 81 11.70 -7.62 4.00
N SER A 82 12.60 -8.56 4.32
CA SER A 82 14.02 -8.31 4.52
C SER A 82 14.75 -7.90 3.23
N ARG A 83 15.96 -7.37 3.39
CA ARG A 83 16.85 -7.06 2.26
C ARG A 83 17.27 -8.34 1.52
N PRO A 84 17.48 -8.27 0.19
CA PRO A 84 18.12 -9.36 -0.53
C PRO A 84 19.50 -9.71 0.06
N VAL A 85 19.82 -10.99 0.13
CA VAL A 85 21.08 -11.46 0.70
C VAL A 85 22.28 -11.19 -0.23
N PHE A 86 22.04 -11.18 -1.55
CA PHE A 86 23.07 -10.95 -2.55
C PHE A 86 23.30 -9.47 -2.81
N PRO A 87 24.56 -9.05 -3.10
CA PRO A 87 24.87 -7.66 -3.39
C PRO A 87 24.31 -7.24 -4.75
N VAL A 88 23.45 -6.24 -4.75
CA VAL A 88 22.91 -5.61 -5.97
C VAL A 88 22.91 -4.08 -5.80
N LYS A 89 23.18 -3.32 -6.88
CA LYS A 89 23.07 -1.88 -6.83
C LYS A 89 21.62 -1.43 -6.85
N VAL A 90 21.33 -0.29 -6.23
CA VAL A 90 19.98 0.30 -6.18
C VAL A 90 19.38 0.43 -7.57
N LEU A 91 20.12 0.98 -8.52
CA LEU A 91 19.64 1.14 -9.91
C LEU A 91 19.27 -0.19 -10.56
N GLU A 92 20.10 -1.21 -10.37
CA GLU A 92 19.84 -2.56 -10.90
C GLU A 92 18.59 -3.17 -10.27
N PHE A 93 18.44 -3.02 -8.95
CA PHE A 93 17.26 -3.48 -8.22
C PHE A 93 15.97 -2.82 -8.73
N LEU A 94 15.97 -1.48 -8.92
CA LEU A 94 14.81 -0.75 -9.44
C LEU A 94 14.51 -1.12 -10.91
N LYS A 95 15.55 -1.30 -11.75
CA LYS A 95 15.37 -1.78 -13.13
C LYS A 95 14.79 -3.20 -13.19
N LEU A 96 15.20 -4.09 -12.30
CA LEU A 96 14.62 -5.44 -12.20
C LEU A 96 13.12 -5.40 -11.93
N THR A 97 12.65 -4.46 -11.11
CA THR A 97 11.21 -4.28 -10.85
C THR A 97 10.43 -3.89 -12.11
N ALA A 98 11.01 -3.02 -12.94
CA ALA A 98 10.42 -2.62 -14.21
C ALA A 98 10.53 -3.70 -15.31
N SER A 99 11.45 -4.67 -15.18
CA SER A 99 11.71 -5.68 -16.20
C SER A 99 10.54 -6.62 -16.46
N ALA A 100 9.69 -6.86 -15.45
CA ALA A 100 8.49 -7.67 -15.57
C ALA A 100 7.43 -7.03 -16.50
N ILE A 101 7.55 -5.72 -16.80
CA ILE A 101 6.61 -4.98 -17.64
C ILE A 101 7.00 -5.17 -19.10
N SER A 102 6.13 -5.80 -19.87
CA SER A 102 6.28 -6.01 -21.32
C SER A 102 5.77 -4.80 -22.13
N ASN A 103 6.18 -4.73 -23.40
CA ASN A 103 5.74 -3.72 -24.39
C ASN A 103 6.19 -2.27 -24.14
N VAL A 104 7.24 -2.07 -23.33
CA VAL A 104 7.86 -0.76 -23.07
C VAL A 104 9.36 -0.89 -23.27
N THR A 105 9.96 0.11 -23.88
CA THR A 105 11.42 0.11 -24.14
C THR A 105 12.22 0.28 -22.84
N GLU A 106 13.43 -0.26 -22.80
CA GLU A 106 14.31 -0.09 -21.63
C GLU A 106 14.61 1.39 -21.33
N LYS A 107 14.62 2.25 -22.36
CA LYS A 107 14.82 3.69 -22.20
C LYS A 107 13.65 4.37 -21.47
N GLU A 108 12.41 3.96 -21.77
CA GLU A 108 11.21 4.46 -21.08
C GLU A 108 11.17 3.99 -19.63
N LYS A 109 11.50 2.71 -19.38
CA LYS A 109 11.61 2.18 -18.01
C LYS A 109 12.67 2.93 -17.21
N GLU A 110 13.85 3.15 -17.79
CA GLU A 110 14.93 3.88 -17.13
C GLU A 110 14.53 5.32 -16.80
N LYS A 111 13.82 6.01 -17.71
CA LYS A 111 13.29 7.36 -17.45
C LYS A 111 12.39 7.37 -16.22
N VAL A 112 11.46 6.42 -16.10
CA VAL A 112 10.55 6.31 -14.93
C VAL A 112 11.34 5.97 -13.66
N VAL A 113 12.31 5.06 -13.72
CA VAL A 113 13.18 4.73 -12.58
C VAL A 113 13.88 5.97 -12.05
N LEU A 114 14.47 6.78 -12.94
CA LEU A 114 15.17 8.01 -12.54
C LEU A 114 14.22 9.08 -12.03
N GLU A 115 13.04 9.23 -12.63
CA GLU A 115 12.01 10.16 -12.15
C GLU A 115 11.56 9.82 -10.72
N ILE A 116 11.26 8.56 -10.44
CA ILE A 116 10.82 8.13 -9.10
C ILE A 116 11.97 8.22 -8.10
N ALA A 117 13.20 7.88 -8.51
CA ALA A 117 14.38 8.04 -7.67
C ALA A 117 14.61 9.51 -7.28
N HIS A 118 14.44 10.43 -8.20
CA HIS A 118 14.52 11.88 -7.92
C HIS A 118 13.46 12.31 -6.91
N LYS A 119 12.19 11.95 -7.14
CA LYS A 119 11.07 12.31 -6.24
C LYS A 119 11.22 11.77 -4.81
N LEU A 120 11.95 10.68 -4.62
CA LEU A 120 12.21 10.06 -3.32
C LEU A 120 13.62 10.32 -2.77
N ASP A 121 14.37 11.26 -3.36
CA ASP A 121 15.71 11.65 -2.90
C ASP A 121 16.68 10.45 -2.81
N LEU A 122 16.76 9.68 -3.91
CA LEU A 122 17.54 8.45 -4.03
C LEU A 122 18.66 8.53 -5.07
N GLU A 123 18.85 9.67 -5.75
CA GLU A 123 19.77 9.79 -6.89
C GLU A 123 21.21 9.46 -6.52
N ASP A 124 21.68 9.97 -5.37
CA ASP A 124 23.04 9.72 -4.86
C ASP A 124 23.24 8.29 -4.32
N LYS A 125 22.15 7.51 -4.24
CA LYS A 125 22.16 6.11 -3.79
C LYS A 125 22.17 5.11 -4.95
N LEU A 126 21.84 5.52 -6.18
CA LEU A 126 21.62 4.62 -7.32
C LEU A 126 22.79 3.67 -7.59
N LEU A 127 24.01 4.12 -7.38
CA LEU A 127 25.22 3.31 -7.59
C LEU A 127 25.67 2.54 -6.31
N ARG A 128 25.01 2.77 -5.18
CA ARG A 128 25.35 2.06 -3.94
C ARG A 128 24.75 0.66 -3.92
N ASN A 129 25.43 -0.23 -3.19
CA ASN A 129 24.90 -1.55 -2.88
C ASN A 129 23.77 -1.45 -1.84
N ILE A 130 22.65 -2.15 -2.07
CA ILE A 130 21.49 -2.14 -1.16
C ILE A 130 21.83 -2.59 0.27
N ASN A 131 22.84 -3.44 0.44
CA ASN A 131 23.27 -3.92 1.76
C ASN A 131 24.03 -2.85 2.58
N LYS A 132 24.42 -1.73 1.96
CA LYS A 132 25.11 -0.60 2.61
C LYS A 132 24.20 0.57 2.96
N LEU A 133 22.89 0.42 2.79
CA LEU A 133 21.92 1.47 3.02
C LEU A 133 21.42 1.44 4.46
N SER A 134 21.02 2.61 4.98
CA SER A 134 20.24 2.69 6.21
C SER A 134 18.85 2.08 6.03
N ASP A 135 18.12 1.87 7.13
CA ASP A 135 16.76 1.32 7.05
C ASP A 135 15.78 2.29 6.38
N GLY A 136 15.93 3.60 6.62
CA GLY A 136 15.12 4.62 5.94
C GLY A 136 15.44 4.72 4.45
N GLU A 137 16.71 4.63 4.03
CA GLU A 137 17.10 4.58 2.62
C GLU A 137 16.53 3.32 1.94
N TRP A 138 16.65 2.16 2.59
CA TRP A 138 16.08 0.92 2.08
C TRP A 138 14.55 0.98 1.98
N GLN A 139 13.88 1.56 2.96
CA GLN A 139 12.42 1.74 2.93
C GLN A 139 11.98 2.59 1.74
N ARG A 140 12.67 3.71 1.46
CA ARG A 140 12.39 4.55 0.28
C ARG A 140 12.59 3.78 -1.04
N ILE A 141 13.60 2.92 -1.12
CA ILE A 141 13.85 2.09 -2.30
C ILE A 141 12.73 1.04 -2.48
N LYS A 142 12.25 0.43 -1.41
CA LYS A 142 11.10 -0.48 -1.48
C LYS A 142 9.84 0.23 -1.97
N ILE A 143 9.58 1.44 -1.48
CA ILE A 143 8.47 2.28 -1.94
C ILE A 143 8.66 2.62 -3.43
N ALA A 144 9.85 3.09 -3.84
CA ALA A 144 10.16 3.36 -5.24
C ALA A 144 9.90 2.13 -6.13
N SER A 145 10.41 0.97 -5.74
CA SER A 145 10.20 -0.30 -6.44
C SER A 145 8.72 -0.62 -6.61
N SER A 146 7.92 -0.47 -5.54
CA SER A 146 6.48 -0.75 -5.59
C SER A 146 5.73 0.24 -6.48
N ILE A 147 6.09 1.50 -6.49
CA ILE A 147 5.49 2.54 -7.34
C ILE A 147 5.86 2.35 -8.81
N ILE A 148 7.12 2.05 -9.11
CA ILE A 148 7.60 1.78 -10.49
C ILE A 148 6.78 0.66 -11.13
N GLN A 149 6.51 -0.42 -10.40
CA GLN A 149 5.77 -1.57 -10.91
C GLN A 149 4.35 -1.20 -11.39
N VAL A 150 3.73 -0.20 -10.80
CA VAL A 150 2.36 0.24 -11.15
C VAL A 150 2.32 1.62 -11.79
N TRP A 151 3.47 2.16 -12.23
CA TRP A 151 3.52 3.48 -12.84
C TRP A 151 2.84 3.47 -14.21
N PRO A 152 1.76 4.23 -14.44
CA PRO A 152 0.92 4.08 -15.62
C PRO A 152 1.62 4.34 -16.95
N ASP A 153 2.66 5.17 -16.97
CA ASP A 153 3.41 5.49 -18.20
C ASP A 153 4.15 4.26 -18.75
N ILE A 154 4.46 3.27 -17.90
CA ILE A 154 5.09 2.00 -18.29
C ILE A 154 4.18 0.78 -18.05
N ASN A 155 3.20 0.87 -17.15
CA ASN A 155 2.22 -0.19 -16.87
C ASN A 155 0.78 0.35 -16.87
N PRO A 156 0.16 0.54 -18.04
CA PRO A 156 -1.22 1.05 -18.14
C PRO A 156 -2.29 0.07 -17.63
N HIS A 157 -1.91 -1.17 -17.35
CA HIS A 157 -2.83 -2.20 -16.83
C HIS A 157 -2.93 -2.17 -15.30
N ALA A 158 -2.03 -1.49 -14.62
CA ALA A 158 -2.03 -1.39 -13.17
C ALA A 158 -3.35 -0.83 -12.63
N LYS A 159 -3.84 -1.43 -11.53
CA LYS A 159 -5.12 -1.06 -10.92
C LYS A 159 -4.94 -0.56 -9.49
N TYR A 160 -4.05 -1.18 -8.73
CA TYR A 160 -3.85 -0.80 -7.33
C TYR A 160 -2.46 -1.12 -6.81
N ILE A 161 -2.10 -0.44 -5.73
CA ILE A 161 -0.88 -0.69 -4.95
C ILE A 161 -1.26 -0.97 -3.50
N LEU A 162 -0.62 -1.97 -2.92
CA LEU A 162 -0.75 -2.37 -1.53
C LEU A 162 0.53 -2.04 -0.77
N LEU A 163 0.41 -1.29 0.31
CA LEU A 163 1.56 -0.84 1.08
C LEU A 163 1.36 -1.18 2.57
N ASP A 164 2.17 -2.10 3.10
CA ASP A 164 2.12 -2.43 4.52
C ASP A 164 3.14 -1.61 5.29
N GLU A 165 2.64 -0.68 6.12
CA GLU A 165 3.42 0.27 6.94
C GLU A 165 4.52 1.02 6.15
N PRO A 166 4.21 1.65 5.01
CA PRO A 166 5.24 2.23 4.14
C PRO A 166 6.01 3.39 4.78
N MET A 167 5.42 4.09 5.75
CA MET A 167 6.00 5.29 6.36
C MET A 167 6.98 5.01 7.50
N THR A 168 7.15 3.74 7.89
CA THR A 168 8.10 3.31 8.92
C THR A 168 9.54 3.68 8.49
N TYR A 169 10.36 4.17 9.42
CA TYR A 169 11.75 4.64 9.22
C TYR A 169 11.90 5.90 8.35
N LEU A 170 10.82 6.55 7.92
CA LEU A 170 10.88 7.79 7.16
C LEU A 170 10.76 9.00 8.09
N ASP A 171 11.57 10.03 7.86
CA ASP A 171 11.39 11.33 8.49
C ASP A 171 10.15 12.06 7.94
N VAL A 172 9.76 13.17 8.59
CA VAL A 172 8.55 13.93 8.24
C VAL A 172 8.58 14.42 6.79
N LYS A 173 9.74 14.91 6.30
CA LYS A 173 9.89 15.38 4.91
C LYS A 173 9.67 14.24 3.93
N GLN A 174 10.33 13.11 4.16
CA GLN A 174 10.24 11.92 3.32
C GLN A 174 8.81 11.33 3.28
N GLN A 175 8.11 11.34 4.42
CA GLN A 175 6.70 10.96 4.47
C GLN A 175 5.84 11.86 3.60
N ILE A 176 5.99 13.18 3.70
CA ILE A 176 5.22 14.15 2.90
C ILE A 176 5.46 13.94 1.40
N GLU A 177 6.72 13.80 0.97
CA GLU A 177 7.04 13.57 -0.44
C GLU A 177 6.48 12.22 -0.93
N THR A 178 6.50 11.18 -0.09
CA THR A 178 5.87 9.90 -0.40
C THR A 178 4.36 10.04 -0.58
N TYR A 179 3.66 10.75 0.32
CA TYR A 179 2.21 10.99 0.18
C TYR A 179 1.87 11.79 -1.10
N LYS A 180 2.64 12.82 -1.44
CA LYS A 180 2.46 13.57 -2.70
C LYS A 180 2.62 12.66 -3.93
N LEU A 181 3.59 11.74 -3.88
CA LEU A 181 3.82 10.80 -4.96
C LEU A 181 2.68 9.78 -5.08
N LEU A 182 2.13 9.30 -3.97
CA LEU A 182 0.97 8.41 -3.95
C LEU A 182 -0.29 9.13 -4.45
N ASP A 183 -0.50 10.39 -4.10
CA ASP A 183 -1.62 11.20 -4.62
C ASP A 183 -1.49 11.41 -6.13
N ASN A 184 -0.29 11.71 -6.64
CA ASN A 184 -0.02 11.76 -8.07
C ASN A 184 -0.33 10.41 -8.76
N LEU A 185 0.01 9.29 -8.13
CA LEU A 185 -0.29 7.96 -8.66
C LEU A 185 -1.82 7.71 -8.70
N LYS A 186 -2.56 8.17 -7.68
CA LYS A 186 -4.03 8.14 -7.65
C LYS A 186 -4.62 8.93 -8.83
N THR A 187 -4.14 10.16 -9.07
CA THR A 187 -4.62 11.00 -10.18
C THR A 187 -4.36 10.37 -11.56
N LYS A 188 -3.36 9.50 -11.66
CA LYS A 188 -3.06 8.69 -12.85
C LYS A 188 -3.91 7.40 -12.95
N GLY A 189 -4.83 7.16 -12.04
CA GLY A 189 -5.80 6.05 -12.14
C GLY A 189 -5.46 4.81 -11.30
N VAL A 190 -4.48 4.86 -10.41
CA VAL A 190 -4.12 3.74 -9.54
C VAL A 190 -4.72 3.93 -8.14
N THR A 191 -5.39 2.91 -7.62
CA THR A 191 -5.94 2.89 -6.26
C THR A 191 -4.85 2.55 -5.25
N ILE A 192 -4.77 3.29 -4.15
CA ILE A 192 -3.77 3.09 -3.10
C ILE A 192 -4.46 2.49 -1.86
N ILE A 193 -3.94 1.38 -1.36
CA ILE A 193 -4.41 0.76 -0.12
C ILE A 193 -3.21 0.58 0.78
N MET A 194 -3.22 1.20 1.97
CA MET A 194 -2.07 1.12 2.87
C MET A 194 -2.46 1.01 4.33
N SER A 195 -1.68 0.27 5.10
CA SER A 195 -1.79 0.33 6.57
C SER A 195 -1.09 1.58 7.10
N ASN A 196 -1.71 2.19 8.11
CA ASN A 196 -1.16 3.38 8.75
C ASN A 196 -1.43 3.35 10.27
N HIS A 197 -0.47 3.86 11.05
CA HIS A 197 -0.60 4.02 12.50
C HIS A 197 -0.84 5.48 12.91
N ASP A 198 -0.51 6.42 12.03
CA ASP A 198 -0.66 7.86 12.28
C ASP A 198 -2.08 8.32 11.91
N LEU A 199 -2.89 8.64 12.92
CA LEU A 199 -4.27 9.07 12.74
C LEU A 199 -4.37 10.45 12.07
N LEU A 200 -3.45 11.38 12.36
CA LEU A 200 -3.42 12.69 11.71
C LEU A 200 -3.07 12.59 10.23
N LYS A 201 -2.08 11.76 9.88
CA LYS A 201 -1.74 11.48 8.48
C LYS A 201 -2.89 10.78 7.77
N THR A 202 -3.56 9.84 8.43
CA THR A 202 -4.76 9.19 7.88
C THR A 202 -5.84 10.22 7.57
N LYS A 203 -6.16 11.12 8.49
CA LYS A 203 -7.14 12.20 8.28
C LYS A 203 -6.82 13.08 7.08
N ASN A 204 -5.53 13.38 6.86
CA ASN A 204 -5.10 14.35 5.86
C ASN A 204 -4.84 13.76 4.47
N PHE A 205 -4.58 12.45 4.37
CA PHE A 205 -4.07 11.82 3.15
C PHE A 205 -4.88 10.60 2.67
N SER A 206 -6.05 10.32 3.24
CA SER A 206 -6.92 9.26 2.75
C SER A 206 -8.30 9.77 2.33
N ASP A 207 -8.90 9.11 1.35
CA ASP A 207 -10.30 9.34 0.94
C ASP A 207 -11.25 8.52 1.81
N LYS A 208 -10.90 7.26 2.09
CA LYS A 208 -11.67 6.32 2.92
C LYS A 208 -10.77 5.61 3.93
N VAL A 209 -11.39 5.11 4.98
CA VAL A 209 -10.68 4.40 6.04
C VAL A 209 -11.38 3.09 6.36
N ILE A 210 -10.59 2.02 6.48
CA ILE A 210 -11.00 0.75 7.08
C ILE A 210 -10.50 0.74 8.52
N LEU A 211 -11.41 0.73 9.48
CA LEU A 211 -11.10 0.63 10.91
C LEU A 211 -11.17 -0.84 11.35
N MET A 212 -10.05 -1.38 11.77
CA MET A 212 -9.94 -2.77 12.21
C MET A 212 -9.74 -2.90 13.71
N SER A 213 -10.37 -3.93 14.30
CA SER A 213 -10.08 -4.36 15.67
C SER A 213 -10.32 -5.86 15.80
N LYS A 214 -9.41 -6.57 16.47
CA LYS A 214 -9.53 -8.02 16.77
C LYS A 214 -9.92 -8.89 15.55
N GLY A 215 -9.34 -8.63 14.40
CA GLY A 215 -9.61 -9.39 13.17
C GLY A 215 -10.89 -8.97 12.42
N GLN A 216 -11.64 -8.00 12.91
CA GLN A 216 -12.90 -7.53 12.32
C GLN A 216 -12.74 -6.15 11.68
N CYS A 217 -13.50 -5.89 10.61
CA CYS A 217 -13.71 -4.55 10.08
C CYS A 217 -14.85 -3.89 10.89
N ILE A 218 -14.49 -3.01 11.81
CA ILE A 218 -15.44 -2.30 12.68
C ILE A 218 -16.24 -1.27 11.89
N ASN A 219 -15.57 -0.59 10.94
CA ASN A 219 -16.22 0.38 10.07
C ASN A 219 -15.39 0.58 8.79
N PHE A 220 -16.06 0.91 7.69
CA PHE A 220 -15.45 1.36 6.43
C PHE A 220 -16.28 2.51 5.87
N GLU A 221 -15.70 3.71 5.83
CA GLU A 221 -16.42 4.93 5.50
C GLU A 221 -15.45 6.01 4.99
N LEU A 222 -15.99 7.09 4.46
CA LEU A 222 -15.25 8.32 4.13
C LEU A 222 -14.42 8.79 5.33
N THR A 223 -13.20 9.24 5.07
CA THR A 223 -12.26 9.67 6.10
C THR A 223 -12.85 10.73 7.02
N GLU A 224 -13.53 11.74 6.48
CA GLU A 224 -14.16 12.83 7.25
C GLU A 224 -15.22 12.35 8.24
N LYS A 225 -15.93 11.25 7.93
CA LYS A 225 -16.95 10.67 8.80
C LYS A 225 -16.36 9.70 9.83
N LEU A 226 -15.37 8.88 9.41
CA LEU A 226 -14.82 7.85 10.28
C LEU A 226 -13.81 8.41 11.28
N MET A 227 -13.02 9.43 10.89
CA MET A 227 -11.97 10.01 11.74
C MET A 227 -12.58 10.92 12.83
N HIS A 228 -13.36 10.30 13.72
CA HIS A 228 -14.00 10.94 14.85
C HIS A 228 -13.65 10.20 16.15
N PRO A 229 -13.32 10.91 17.27
CA PRO A 229 -12.92 10.31 18.54
C PRO A 229 -13.83 9.17 19.03
N VAL A 230 -15.15 9.36 18.96
CA VAL A 230 -16.14 8.38 19.40
C VAL A 230 -16.07 7.07 18.59
N ILE A 231 -15.79 7.16 17.28
CA ILE A 231 -15.66 5.97 16.42
C ILE A 231 -14.35 5.26 16.70
N LEU A 232 -13.25 6.00 16.80
CA LEU A 232 -11.91 5.46 17.08
C LEU A 232 -11.85 4.75 18.44
N LYS A 233 -12.56 5.28 19.47
CA LYS A 233 -12.66 4.66 20.79
C LYS A 233 -13.15 3.20 20.71
N LYS A 234 -14.06 2.86 19.77
CA LYS A 234 -14.58 1.50 19.61
C LYS A 234 -13.51 0.47 19.24
N ALA A 235 -12.48 0.89 18.49
CA ALA A 235 -11.42 -0.01 18.04
C ALA A 235 -10.19 0.03 18.94
N TYR A 236 -9.82 1.22 19.41
CA TYR A 236 -8.57 1.43 20.18
C TYR A 236 -8.79 1.27 21.69
N HIS A 237 -10.04 1.34 22.18
CA HIS A 237 -10.41 1.35 23.61
C HIS A 237 -9.74 2.50 24.41
N LEU A 238 -9.42 3.61 23.72
CA LEU A 238 -8.79 4.81 24.24
C LEU A 238 -9.68 6.02 23.98
N GLU A 239 -9.61 7.03 24.85
CA GLU A 239 -10.27 8.31 24.60
C GLU A 239 -9.33 9.24 23.84
N PHE A 240 -9.85 9.84 22.78
CA PHE A 240 -9.10 10.78 21.95
C PHE A 240 -9.75 12.16 22.02
N ASP A 241 -8.92 13.21 21.98
CA ASP A 241 -9.38 14.55 21.67
C ASP A 241 -9.62 14.74 20.16
N HIS A 242 -10.03 15.93 19.74
CA HIS A 242 -10.26 16.26 18.34
C HIS A 242 -8.98 16.26 17.48
N ASN A 243 -7.81 16.31 18.09
CA ASN A 243 -6.50 16.20 17.45
C ASN A 243 -5.90 14.81 17.54
N PHE A 244 -6.69 13.80 17.98
CA PHE A 244 -6.31 12.41 18.19
C PHE A 244 -5.21 12.20 19.23
N ASN A 245 -5.02 13.14 20.16
CA ASN A 245 -4.21 12.89 21.35
C ASN A 245 -5.00 12.03 22.34
N ILE A 246 -4.29 11.17 23.06
CA ILE A 246 -4.90 10.33 24.09
C ILE A 246 -5.19 11.19 25.31
N ASN A 247 -6.45 11.22 25.72
CA ASN A 247 -6.85 11.84 27.00
C ASN A 247 -6.52 10.86 28.14
N ASN A 248 -5.71 11.34 29.08
CA ASN A 248 -5.37 10.59 30.31
C ASN A 248 -6.55 10.55 31.26
#